data_445be35610ea9f12e1f0a5061e8f3a21
#
_entry.id   445be35610ea9f12e1f0a5061e8f3a21
#
_cell.length_a   1.000
_cell.length_b   1.000
_cell.length_c   1.000
_cell.angle_alpha   90.00
_cell.angle_beta   90.00
_cell.angle_gamma   90.00
#
_symmetry.space_group_name_H-M   'P 1'
#
loop_
_entity.id
_entity.type
_entity.pdbx_description
1 polymer ?
#
loop_
_entity_poly.entity_id
_entity_poly.type
_entity_poly.pdbx_seq_one_letter_code
_entity_poly.pdbx_strand_id
1 'polypeptide(L)'
;MKRGFSLIELVLALCIIAILATIALPYLNAPKKDAALLKLKADFAMIQSALAMIKNERAMKNLGGNLAILDEAAINVEKETLFYCTSVQIANCNGGAGGCENSLLSRPLYASKNAWIKVGANRYRFHLGAKNFIDFAYNADEGAFECQNSPLCKEL
;
A
#
# COMPACT_ATOMS: atom_id res chain seq x y z
N MET A 1 -57.92 9.62 -8.21
CA MET A 1 -57.58 9.57 -9.63
C MET A 1 -56.16 9.05 -9.75
N LYS A 2 -55.97 7.82 -10.22
CA LYS A 2 -54.63 7.26 -10.51
C LYS A 2 -54.23 7.78 -11.89
N ARG A 3 -53.31 8.73 -11.95
CA ARG A 3 -52.72 9.18 -13.23
C ARG A 3 -51.79 8.06 -13.72
N GLY A 4 -52.14 7.39 -14.82
CA GLY A 4 -51.28 6.45 -15.50
C GLY A 4 -50.18 7.21 -16.21
N PHE A 5 -48.95 6.68 -16.18
CA PHE A 5 -47.81 7.21 -16.94
C PHE A 5 -48.12 7.10 -18.44
N SER A 6 -47.90 8.19 -19.18
CA SER A 6 -48.03 8.18 -20.63
C SER A 6 -46.85 7.42 -21.23
N LEU A 7 -47.07 6.64 -22.31
CA LEU A 7 -46.04 5.92 -23.02
C LEU A 7 -44.90 6.83 -23.49
N ILE A 8 -45.24 8.07 -23.90
CA ILE A 8 -44.25 9.06 -24.32
C ILE A 8 -43.37 9.56 -23.16
N GLU A 9 -43.92 9.67 -21.96
CA GLU A 9 -43.21 10.08 -20.76
C GLU A 9 -42.17 9.03 -20.33
N LEU A 10 -42.54 7.75 -20.48
CA LEU A 10 -41.59 6.63 -20.23
C LEU A 10 -40.46 6.61 -21.24
N VAL A 11 -40.74 6.79 -22.54
CA VAL A 11 -39.72 6.82 -23.58
C VAL A 11 -38.77 8.02 -23.36
N LEU A 12 -39.31 9.20 -23.03
CA LEU A 12 -38.52 10.37 -22.75
C LEU A 12 -37.57 10.15 -21.55
N ALA A 13 -38.07 9.54 -20.48
CA ALA A 13 -37.26 9.22 -19.30
C ALA A 13 -36.13 8.24 -19.65
N LEU A 14 -36.39 7.20 -20.45
CA LEU A 14 -35.37 6.25 -20.89
C LEU A 14 -34.30 6.92 -21.76
N CYS A 15 -34.68 7.85 -22.66
CA CYS A 15 -33.71 8.60 -23.47
C CYS A 15 -32.78 9.46 -22.60
N ILE A 16 -33.32 10.14 -21.60
CA ILE A 16 -32.52 10.96 -20.68
C ILE A 16 -31.52 10.08 -19.89
N ILE A 17 -31.99 8.96 -19.35
CA ILE A 17 -31.12 8.01 -18.61
C ILE A 17 -30.03 7.45 -19.53
N ALA A 18 -30.35 7.12 -20.77
CA ALA A 18 -29.37 6.62 -21.73
C ALA A 18 -28.26 7.65 -22.01
N ILE A 19 -28.61 8.92 -22.20
CA ILE A 19 -27.66 10.02 -22.41
C ILE A 19 -26.77 10.20 -21.17
N LEU A 20 -27.35 10.21 -19.97
CA LEU A 20 -26.59 10.35 -18.73
C LEU A 20 -25.65 9.15 -18.49
N ALA A 21 -26.08 7.94 -18.82
CA ALA A 21 -25.27 6.73 -18.71
C ALA A 21 -24.04 6.78 -19.63
N THR A 22 -24.17 7.28 -20.85
CA THR A 22 -23.03 7.38 -21.78
C THR A 22 -21.94 8.34 -21.31
N ILE A 23 -22.31 9.38 -20.57
CA ILE A 23 -21.36 10.34 -19.99
C ILE A 23 -20.72 9.78 -18.71
N ALA A 24 -21.48 9.04 -17.89
CA ALA A 24 -21.02 8.54 -16.60
C ALA A 24 -20.04 7.34 -16.72
N LEU A 25 -20.23 6.47 -17.72
CA LEU A 25 -19.44 5.25 -17.90
C LEU A 25 -17.91 5.47 -18.05
N PRO A 26 -17.41 6.45 -18.83
CA PRO A 26 -15.97 6.68 -18.95
C PRO A 26 -15.32 7.16 -17.65
N TYR A 27 -16.05 7.88 -16.78
CA TYR A 27 -15.54 8.34 -15.49
C TYR A 27 -15.35 7.20 -14.47
N LEU A 28 -16.04 6.09 -14.61
CA LEU A 28 -15.93 4.94 -13.73
C LEU A 28 -14.70 4.06 -14.02
N ASN A 29 -14.12 4.15 -15.20
CA ASN A 29 -13.00 3.28 -15.63
C ASN A 29 -11.61 3.95 -15.56
N ALA A 30 -11.53 5.27 -15.51
CA ALA A 30 -10.28 6.02 -15.51
C ALA A 30 -9.52 6.04 -14.15
N PRO A 31 -10.14 5.99 -12.96
CA PRO A 31 -9.44 6.35 -11.72
C PRO A 31 -8.71 5.21 -11.01
N LYS A 32 -8.75 3.96 -11.48
CA LYS A 32 -8.15 2.84 -10.73
C LYS A 32 -6.63 2.90 -10.64
N LYS A 33 -5.94 3.30 -11.70
CA LYS A 33 -4.48 3.45 -11.69
C LYS A 33 -4.05 4.65 -10.87
N ASP A 34 -4.76 5.76 -11.02
CA ASP A 34 -4.43 7.01 -10.32
C ASP A 34 -4.69 6.86 -8.81
N ALA A 35 -5.79 6.20 -8.44
CA ALA A 35 -6.07 5.87 -7.05
C ALA A 35 -5.02 4.93 -6.44
N ALA A 36 -4.55 3.93 -7.20
CA ALA A 36 -3.49 3.03 -6.75
C ALA A 36 -2.15 3.78 -6.59
N LEU A 37 -1.83 4.69 -7.50
CA LEU A 37 -0.62 5.51 -7.42
C LEU A 37 -0.67 6.49 -6.23
N LEU A 38 -1.81 7.14 -6.01
CA LEU A 38 -2.00 8.01 -4.84
C LEU A 38 -1.86 7.23 -3.53
N LYS A 39 -2.45 6.03 -3.48
CA LYS A 39 -2.27 5.13 -2.33
C LYS A 39 -0.80 4.77 -2.13
N LEU A 40 -0.10 4.40 -3.20
CA LEU A 40 1.33 4.09 -3.14
C LEU A 40 2.14 5.26 -2.58
N LYS A 41 1.90 6.48 -3.08
CA LYS A 41 2.59 7.69 -2.59
C LYS A 41 2.34 7.94 -1.10
N ALA A 42 1.10 7.78 -0.66
CA ALA A 42 0.73 7.94 0.75
C ALA A 42 1.40 6.87 1.63
N ASP A 43 1.32 5.60 1.23
CA ASP A 43 1.93 4.48 1.96
C ASP A 43 3.45 4.62 2.00
N PHE A 44 4.09 5.00 0.89
CA PHE A 44 5.54 5.22 0.81
C PHE A 44 5.99 6.36 1.72
N ALA A 45 5.31 7.51 1.68
CA ALA A 45 5.61 8.64 2.57
C ALA A 45 5.43 8.27 4.05
N MET A 46 4.42 7.46 4.38
CA MET A 46 4.19 6.94 5.73
C MET A 46 5.35 6.04 6.18
N ILE A 47 5.80 5.11 5.33
CA ILE A 47 6.93 4.22 5.60
C ILE A 47 8.21 5.04 5.82
N GLN A 48 8.51 6.00 4.95
CA GLN A 48 9.69 6.86 5.07
C GLN A 48 9.69 7.66 6.37
N SER A 49 8.54 8.25 6.73
CA SER A 49 8.38 9.01 7.97
C SER A 49 8.57 8.13 9.20
N ALA A 50 8.03 6.91 9.18
CA ALA A 50 8.16 5.96 10.27
C ALA A 50 9.62 5.48 10.44
N LEU A 51 10.34 5.22 9.35
CA LEU A 51 11.76 4.89 9.38
C LEU A 51 12.59 6.02 9.98
N ALA A 52 12.33 7.26 9.60
CA ALA A 52 13.00 8.43 10.16
C ALA A 52 12.74 8.57 11.68
N MET A 53 11.50 8.35 12.13
CA MET A 53 11.15 8.35 13.54
C MET A 53 11.90 7.28 14.33
N ILE A 54 11.90 6.04 13.85
CA ILE A 54 12.59 4.94 14.53
C ILE A 54 14.10 5.17 14.55
N LYS A 55 14.68 5.66 13.46
CA LYS A 55 16.11 6.01 13.42
C LYS A 55 16.47 7.05 14.47
N ASN A 56 15.66 8.09 14.62
CA ASN A 56 15.85 9.12 15.64
C ASN A 56 15.66 8.55 17.06
N GLU A 57 14.64 7.73 17.29
CA GLU A 57 14.40 7.08 18.57
C GLU A 57 15.58 6.18 18.98
N ARG A 58 16.09 5.36 18.05
CA ARG A 58 17.26 4.50 18.29
C ARG A 58 18.50 5.30 18.62
N ALA A 59 18.73 6.42 17.90
CA ALA A 59 19.83 7.34 18.19
C ALA A 59 19.74 7.94 19.59
N MET A 60 18.56 8.35 20.02
CA MET A 60 18.35 8.90 21.38
C MET A 60 18.54 7.86 22.48
N LYS A 61 18.24 6.60 22.21
CA LYS A 61 18.40 5.47 23.14
C LYS A 61 19.81 4.85 23.10
N ASN A 62 20.73 5.40 22.31
CA ASN A 62 22.05 4.83 22.02
C ASN A 62 22.01 3.37 21.52
N LEU A 63 20.92 3.00 20.85
CA LEU A 63 20.79 1.72 20.17
C LEU A 63 21.42 1.88 18.80
N GLY A 64 22.57 1.25 18.57
CA GLY A 64 23.26 1.34 17.29
C GLY A 64 22.49 0.67 16.15
N GLY A 65 22.72 1.17 14.91
CA GLY A 65 22.20 0.56 13.69
C GLY A 65 20.73 0.87 13.38
N ASN A 66 20.27 0.33 12.26
CA ASN A 66 18.89 0.43 11.78
C ASN A 66 18.13 -0.87 12.09
N LEU A 67 16.83 -0.94 11.78
CA LEU A 67 16.08 -2.18 11.87
C LEU A 67 16.65 -3.22 10.90
N ALA A 68 16.83 -4.45 11.34
CA ALA A 68 17.30 -5.54 10.48
C ALA A 68 16.22 -5.95 9.46
N ILE A 69 14.98 -6.00 9.90
CA ILE A 69 13.79 -6.31 9.07
C ILE A 69 12.64 -5.38 9.42
N LEU A 70 11.72 -5.20 8.49
CA LEU A 70 10.54 -4.34 8.68
C LEU A 70 9.30 -5.12 9.14
N ASP A 71 9.26 -6.42 8.88
CA ASP A 71 8.21 -7.36 9.30
C ASP A 71 8.66 -8.83 9.13
N GLU A 72 7.91 -9.74 9.72
CA GLU A 72 8.09 -11.19 9.60
C GLU A 72 7.07 -11.86 8.66
N ALA A 73 6.43 -11.07 7.78
CA ALA A 73 5.46 -11.58 6.84
C ALA A 73 6.05 -12.66 5.91
N ALA A 74 5.26 -13.66 5.61
CA ALA A 74 5.64 -14.71 4.67
C ALA A 74 5.68 -14.16 3.23
N ILE A 75 6.65 -14.67 2.44
CA ILE A 75 6.86 -14.24 1.05
C ILE A 75 5.73 -14.74 0.17
N ASN A 76 5.15 -13.85 -0.66
CA ASN A 76 4.07 -14.11 -1.59
C ASN A 76 2.77 -14.66 -0.97
N VAL A 77 2.54 -14.40 0.32
CA VAL A 77 1.30 -14.77 1.01
C VAL A 77 0.41 -13.54 1.16
N GLU A 78 -0.88 -13.68 0.82
CA GLU A 78 -1.87 -12.62 1.01
C GLU A 78 -2.37 -12.58 2.45
N LYS A 79 -2.88 -11.41 2.86
CA LYS A 79 -3.42 -11.13 4.19
C LYS A 79 -2.38 -11.10 5.32
N GLU A 80 -1.11 -11.33 5.02
CA GLU A 80 -0.03 -11.12 5.97
C GLU A 80 0.09 -9.63 6.36
N THR A 81 0.59 -9.38 7.56
CA THR A 81 0.81 -8.02 8.08
C THR A 81 2.18 -7.51 7.65
N LEU A 82 2.20 -6.47 6.82
CA LEU A 82 3.42 -5.84 6.33
C LEU A 82 3.78 -4.61 7.16
N PHE A 83 5.08 -4.35 7.30
CA PHE A 83 5.63 -3.19 8.01
C PHE A 83 5.16 -3.10 9.47
N TYR A 84 4.83 -4.24 10.04
CA TYR A 84 4.28 -4.34 11.38
C TYR A 84 4.81 -5.60 12.09
N CYS A 85 5.22 -5.44 13.34
CA CYS A 85 5.62 -6.52 14.20
C CYS A 85 4.66 -6.62 15.38
N THR A 86 4.13 -7.79 15.66
CA THR A 86 3.28 -8.02 16.83
C THR A 86 4.08 -7.94 18.12
N SER A 87 3.41 -7.65 19.22
CA SER A 87 4.06 -7.64 20.55
C SER A 87 4.75 -8.96 20.89
N VAL A 88 4.21 -10.08 20.41
CA VAL A 88 4.79 -11.41 20.59
C VAL A 88 6.08 -11.58 19.79
N GLN A 89 6.11 -11.12 18.54
CA GLN A 89 7.31 -11.13 17.69
C GLN A 89 8.41 -10.27 18.30
N ILE A 90 8.07 -9.06 18.75
CA ILE A 90 9.01 -8.15 19.41
C ILE A 90 9.56 -8.76 20.70
N ALA A 91 8.70 -9.39 21.52
CA ALA A 91 9.11 -10.04 22.76
C ALA A 91 10.03 -11.25 22.52
N ASN A 92 9.82 -11.98 21.42
CA ASN A 92 10.65 -13.13 21.04
C ASN A 92 11.98 -12.73 20.40
N CYS A 93 12.15 -11.48 20.00
CA CYS A 93 13.35 -10.96 19.36
C CYS A 93 14.51 -10.68 20.33
N ASN A 94 14.56 -11.18 21.52
CA ASN A 94 15.61 -11.16 22.58
C ASN A 94 16.99 -10.58 22.17
N GLY A 95 17.03 -9.50 21.36
CA GLY A 95 18.27 -8.89 20.87
C GLY A 95 19.06 -9.73 19.86
N GLY A 96 18.46 -10.79 19.30
CA GLY A 96 19.07 -11.63 18.27
C GLY A 96 18.99 -10.96 16.90
N ALA A 97 20.11 -10.90 16.20
CA ALA A 97 20.17 -10.37 14.84
C ALA A 97 19.18 -11.13 13.92
N GLY A 98 18.18 -10.45 13.40
CA GLY A 98 17.28 -10.97 12.36
C GLY A 98 15.80 -11.05 12.68
N GLY A 99 15.35 -10.72 13.88
CA GLY A 99 13.93 -10.66 14.24
C GLY A 99 13.34 -9.24 14.21
N CYS A 100 12.04 -9.17 14.42
CA CYS A 100 11.25 -7.94 14.50
C CYS A 100 11.51 -7.17 15.78
N GLU A 101 12.45 -6.24 15.79
CA GLU A 101 12.83 -5.49 16.99
C GLU A 101 11.79 -4.41 17.38
N ASN A 102 11.10 -3.85 16.41
CA ASN A 102 10.09 -2.81 16.61
C ASN A 102 9.07 -2.83 15.48
N SER A 103 7.85 -2.39 15.76
CA SER A 103 6.85 -2.19 14.70
C SER A 103 7.12 -0.89 13.95
N LEU A 104 7.29 -0.96 12.63
CA LEU A 104 7.52 0.24 11.83
C LEU A 104 6.27 1.13 11.81
N LEU A 105 5.12 0.54 11.56
CA LEU A 105 3.86 1.26 11.50
C LEU A 105 3.02 0.97 12.75
N SER A 106 2.22 1.94 13.19
CA SER A 106 1.26 1.76 14.28
C SER A 106 0.07 0.87 13.87
N ARG A 107 -0.18 0.74 12.56
CA ARG A 107 -1.19 -0.14 11.98
C ARG A 107 -0.59 -0.91 10.81
N PRO A 108 -0.85 -2.23 10.71
CA PRO A 108 -0.31 -3.03 9.62
C PRO A 108 -0.92 -2.65 8.27
N LEU A 109 -0.11 -2.69 7.23
CA LEU A 109 -0.59 -2.85 5.87
C LEU A 109 -0.79 -4.34 5.59
N TYR A 110 -1.90 -4.71 4.98
CA TYR A 110 -2.16 -6.11 4.65
C TYR A 110 -1.68 -6.45 3.25
N ALA A 111 -0.97 -7.56 3.15
CA ALA A 111 -0.51 -8.08 1.87
C ALA A 111 -1.67 -8.43 0.95
N SER A 112 -1.60 -7.97 -0.31
CA SER A 112 -2.62 -8.21 -1.33
C SER A 112 -2.00 -8.18 -2.72
N LYS A 113 -2.48 -9.05 -3.62
CA LYS A 113 -2.12 -9.04 -5.05
C LYS A 113 -2.51 -7.76 -5.80
N ASN A 114 -3.34 -6.90 -5.21
CA ASN A 114 -3.77 -5.63 -5.80
C ASN A 114 -3.15 -4.40 -5.09
N ALA A 115 -2.22 -4.62 -4.18
CA ALA A 115 -1.54 -3.58 -3.41
C ALA A 115 -0.11 -4.08 -3.06
N TRP A 116 0.29 -3.93 -1.81
CA TRP A 116 1.58 -4.40 -1.32
C TRP A 116 1.62 -5.92 -1.16
N ILE A 117 2.76 -6.53 -1.50
CA ILE A 117 3.09 -7.92 -1.19
C ILE A 117 4.60 -8.03 -0.93
N LYS A 118 4.98 -8.87 0.02
CA LYS A 118 6.38 -9.20 0.28
C LYS A 118 6.85 -10.24 -0.75
N VAL A 119 7.93 -9.94 -1.44
CA VAL A 119 8.47 -10.81 -2.52
C VAL A 119 9.84 -11.38 -2.20
N GLY A 120 10.44 -10.97 -1.08
CA GLY A 120 11.74 -11.45 -0.60
C GLY A 120 12.08 -10.89 0.78
N ALA A 121 13.22 -11.29 1.32
CA ALA A 121 13.75 -10.69 2.55
C ALA A 121 13.96 -9.19 2.30
N ASN A 122 13.29 -8.34 3.08
CA ASN A 122 13.33 -6.88 2.92
C ASN A 122 12.97 -6.37 1.50
N ARG A 123 12.23 -7.16 0.71
CA ARG A 123 11.79 -6.80 -0.63
C ARG A 123 10.28 -6.84 -0.72
N TYR A 124 9.72 -5.79 -1.30
CA TYR A 124 8.28 -5.58 -1.40
C TYR A 124 7.91 -5.18 -2.82
N ARG A 125 6.70 -5.49 -3.20
CA ARG A 125 6.13 -5.14 -4.50
C ARG A 125 4.79 -4.46 -4.30
N PHE A 126 4.56 -3.38 -5.02
CA PHE A 126 3.25 -2.75 -5.09
C PHE A 126 2.63 -2.93 -6.47
N HIS A 127 1.43 -3.49 -6.52
CA HIS A 127 0.69 -3.69 -7.76
C HIS A 127 -0.19 -2.48 -8.08
N LEU A 128 0.05 -1.85 -9.24
CA LEU A 128 -0.77 -0.77 -9.80
C LEU A 128 -1.91 -1.29 -10.69
N GLY A 129 -1.94 -2.60 -10.91
CA GLY A 129 -2.91 -3.32 -11.74
C GLY A 129 -2.36 -4.69 -12.14
N ALA A 130 -3.12 -5.45 -12.93
CA ALA A 130 -2.82 -6.86 -13.21
C ALA A 130 -1.42 -7.15 -13.80
N LYS A 131 -0.83 -6.19 -14.52
CA LYS A 131 0.50 -6.36 -15.16
C LYS A 131 1.52 -5.29 -14.78
N ASN A 132 1.11 -4.27 -14.03
CA ASN A 132 1.98 -3.15 -13.66
C ASN A 132 2.29 -3.21 -12.17
N PHE A 133 3.56 -3.23 -11.83
CA PHE A 133 4.03 -3.25 -10.44
C PHE A 133 5.31 -2.41 -10.30
N ILE A 134 5.61 -2.06 -9.08
CA ILE A 134 6.84 -1.37 -8.68
C ILE A 134 7.45 -2.17 -7.54
N ASP A 135 8.75 -2.42 -7.64
CA ASP A 135 9.51 -3.13 -6.61
C ASP A 135 10.19 -2.12 -5.66
N PHE A 136 10.29 -2.51 -4.41
CA PHE A 136 10.93 -1.76 -3.34
C PHE A 136 11.88 -2.67 -2.56
N ALA A 137 12.97 -2.10 -2.08
CA ALA A 137 13.90 -2.79 -1.21
C ALA A 137 14.20 -1.95 0.02
N TYR A 138 14.32 -2.61 1.16
CA TYR A 138 14.82 -2.01 2.38
C TYR A 138 16.28 -2.42 2.58
N ASN A 139 17.16 -1.42 2.66
CA ASN A 139 18.57 -1.60 3.00
C ASN A 139 18.73 -1.38 4.51
N ALA A 140 19.00 -2.45 5.25
CA ALA A 140 19.16 -2.40 6.71
C ALA A 140 20.43 -1.64 7.13
N ASP A 141 21.50 -1.66 6.33
CA ASP A 141 22.75 -0.96 6.66
C ASP A 141 22.58 0.55 6.61
N GLU A 142 21.81 1.05 5.65
CA GLU A 142 21.54 2.48 5.48
C GLU A 142 20.25 2.92 6.20
N GLY A 143 19.37 1.98 6.51
CA GLY A 143 18.04 2.25 7.04
C GLY A 143 17.13 2.93 6.02
N ALA A 144 17.35 2.64 4.73
CA ALA A 144 16.65 3.25 3.61
C ALA A 144 15.67 2.28 2.97
N PHE A 145 14.46 2.77 2.66
CA PHE A 145 13.46 2.04 1.89
C PHE A 145 13.33 2.69 0.51
N GLU A 146 13.75 1.99 -0.53
CA GLU A 146 13.95 2.56 -1.84
C GLU A 146 13.09 1.90 -2.91
N CYS A 147 12.65 2.70 -3.85
CA CYS A 147 11.99 2.27 -5.07
C CYS A 147 13.02 1.72 -6.05
N GLN A 148 12.75 0.57 -6.66
CA GLN A 148 13.66 -0.14 -7.55
C GLN A 148 13.18 -0.12 -9.01
N ASN A 149 14.10 0.25 -9.94
CA ASN A 149 13.98 0.01 -11.38
C ASN A 149 12.65 0.42 -12.06
N SER A 150 11.99 1.48 -11.60
CA SER A 150 10.78 1.99 -12.23
C SER A 150 10.92 3.48 -12.59
N PRO A 151 10.45 3.93 -13.76
CA PRO A 151 10.39 5.35 -14.08
C PRO A 151 9.50 6.12 -13.10
N LEU A 152 8.52 5.45 -12.47
CA LEU A 152 7.63 6.03 -11.47
C LEU A 152 8.32 6.32 -10.13
N CYS A 153 9.53 5.76 -9.89
CA CYS A 153 10.32 6.10 -8.69
C CYS A 153 10.67 7.59 -8.61
N LYS A 154 10.70 8.29 -9.74
CA LYS A 154 10.95 9.75 -9.77
C LYS A 154 9.76 10.59 -9.31
N GLU A 155 8.59 9.96 -9.21
CA GLU A 155 7.35 10.62 -8.81
C GLU A 155 7.00 10.36 -7.33
N LEU A 156 7.75 9.49 -6.64
CA LEU A 156 7.62 9.16 -5.23
C LEU A 156 8.53 10.04 -4.39
#